data_64c859b0deca4379888b3b23a5e5e519
#
_entry.id   64c859b0deca4379888b3b23a5e5e519
#
_cell.length_a   1.000
_cell.length_b   1.000
_cell.length_c   1.000
_cell.angle_alpha   90.00
_cell.angle_beta   90.00
_cell.angle_gamma   90.00
#
_symmetry.space_group_name_H-M   'P 1'
#
loop_
_entity.id
_entity.type
_entity.pdbx_description
1 polymer ?
#
loop_
_entity_poly.entity_id
_entity_poly.type
_entity_poly.pdbx_seq_one_letter_code
_entity_poly.pdbx_strand_id
1 'polypeptide(L)'
;MVAEARVKASWGANVNIKIPATAEGLKAIRTLSEENIPTNMTLVFSANQALLGALAGATYISIFLGRLDDAGHDGMQVIYDTLDILDNYPELESQVIAASIRHPLHCTQAALAGADIGTIPYSVLMQMIQHPLTDVGIKRFLADWEKVAKKKR
;
A
#
# COMPACT_ATOMS: atom_id res chain seq x y z
N MET A 1 -6.78 14.04 -19.29
CA MET A 1 -6.10 12.92 -18.63
C MET A 1 -5.23 12.10 -19.60
N VAL A 2 -5.78 11.42 -20.64
CA VAL A 2 -4.98 10.50 -21.50
C VAL A 2 -3.82 11.21 -22.21
N ALA A 3 -4.06 12.34 -22.88
CA ALA A 3 -2.99 13.09 -23.57
C ALA A 3 -1.86 13.52 -22.62
N GLU A 4 -2.20 13.98 -21.43
CA GLU A 4 -1.22 14.35 -20.40
C GLU A 4 -0.48 13.11 -19.84
N ALA A 5 -1.20 12.00 -19.69
CA ALA A 5 -0.62 10.72 -19.24
C ALA A 5 0.47 10.22 -20.20
N ARG A 6 0.20 10.26 -21.51
CA ARG A 6 1.18 9.87 -22.54
C ARG A 6 2.47 10.71 -22.48
N VAL A 7 2.33 12.02 -22.27
CA VAL A 7 3.49 12.92 -22.12
C VAL A 7 4.29 12.54 -20.87
N LYS A 8 3.63 12.29 -19.73
CA LYS A 8 4.33 11.90 -18.48
C LYS A 8 4.97 10.51 -18.60
N ALA A 9 4.28 9.56 -19.22
CA ALA A 9 4.80 8.22 -19.44
C ALA A 9 6.09 8.21 -20.28
N SER A 10 6.25 9.16 -21.22
CA SER A 10 7.47 9.28 -22.02
C SER A 10 8.71 9.75 -21.23
N TRP A 11 8.57 10.17 -19.99
CA TRP A 11 9.71 10.60 -19.16
C TRP A 11 10.60 9.45 -18.69
N GLY A 12 10.09 8.22 -18.66
CA GLY A 12 10.89 7.03 -18.32
C GLY A 12 10.03 5.77 -18.19
N ALA A 13 10.63 4.64 -18.42
CA ALA A 13 9.96 3.33 -18.39
C ALA A 13 9.39 2.95 -16.98
N ASN A 14 9.85 3.61 -15.93
CA ASN A 14 9.40 3.41 -14.56
C ASN A 14 8.29 4.36 -14.12
N VAL A 15 7.74 5.18 -15.04
CA VAL A 15 6.69 6.15 -14.72
C VAL A 15 5.33 5.46 -14.74
N ASN A 16 4.62 5.52 -13.61
CA ASN A 16 3.23 5.06 -13.47
C ASN A 16 2.29 6.26 -13.35
N ILE A 17 1.21 6.24 -14.12
CA ILE A 17 0.28 7.37 -14.17
C ILE A 17 -0.81 7.21 -13.12
N LYS A 18 -0.90 8.16 -12.20
CA LYS A 18 -1.87 8.14 -11.11
C LYS A 18 -3.20 8.76 -11.54
N ILE A 19 -4.30 7.99 -11.49
CA ILE A 19 -5.62 8.36 -12.01
C ILE A 19 -6.69 8.15 -10.92
N PRO A 20 -7.57 9.13 -10.65
CA PRO A 20 -8.60 8.99 -9.61
C PRO A 20 -9.71 8.01 -10.01
N ALA A 21 -10.31 7.37 -9.00
CA ALA A 21 -11.40 6.40 -9.12
C ALA A 21 -12.74 7.09 -9.49
N THR A 22 -12.84 7.51 -10.74
CA THR A 22 -14.03 8.16 -11.34
C THR A 22 -14.42 7.47 -12.65
N ALA A 23 -15.61 7.68 -13.14
CA ALA A 23 -16.04 7.15 -14.44
C ALA A 23 -15.09 7.54 -15.58
N GLU A 24 -14.65 8.81 -15.63
CA GLU A 24 -13.67 9.27 -16.62
C GLU A 24 -12.27 8.73 -16.36
N GLY A 25 -11.93 8.48 -15.07
CA GLY A 25 -10.69 7.80 -14.69
C GLY A 25 -10.64 6.36 -15.21
N LEU A 26 -11.71 5.60 -15.06
CA LEU A 26 -11.80 4.22 -15.58
C LEU A 26 -11.64 4.17 -17.10
N LYS A 27 -12.26 5.08 -17.85
CA LYS A 27 -12.06 5.19 -19.31
C LYS A 27 -10.61 5.49 -19.66
N ALA A 28 -9.97 6.40 -18.92
CA ALA A 28 -8.57 6.74 -19.14
C ALA A 28 -7.64 5.56 -18.82
N ILE A 29 -7.87 4.84 -17.70
CA ILE A 29 -7.14 3.63 -17.33
C ILE A 29 -7.25 2.59 -18.46
N ARG A 30 -8.46 2.32 -18.93
CA ARG A 30 -8.68 1.36 -20.02
C ARG A 30 -7.88 1.70 -21.28
N THR A 31 -7.95 2.97 -21.74
CA THR A 31 -7.20 3.45 -22.90
C THR A 31 -5.68 3.29 -22.70
N LEU A 32 -5.17 3.66 -21.54
CA LEU A 32 -3.73 3.59 -21.22
C LEU A 32 -3.25 2.14 -21.09
N SER A 33 -4.08 1.25 -20.52
CA SER A 33 -3.80 -0.17 -20.43
C SER A 33 -3.65 -0.81 -21.82
N GLU A 34 -4.51 -0.47 -22.78
CA GLU A 34 -4.42 -0.90 -24.17
C GLU A 34 -3.14 -0.40 -24.88
N GLU A 35 -2.58 0.70 -24.39
CA GLU A 35 -1.31 1.28 -24.85
C GLU A 35 -0.08 0.77 -24.07
N ASN A 36 -0.26 -0.19 -23.13
CA ASN A 36 0.78 -0.68 -22.22
C ASN A 36 1.42 0.41 -21.35
N ILE A 37 0.66 1.46 -21.01
CA ILE A 37 1.08 2.50 -20.08
C ILE A 37 0.56 2.14 -18.68
N PRO A 38 1.45 1.84 -17.70
CA PRO A 38 1.04 1.42 -16.38
C PRO A 38 0.35 2.53 -15.60
N THR A 39 -0.73 2.18 -14.92
CA THR A 39 -1.54 3.14 -14.16
C THR A 39 -1.69 2.72 -12.70
N ASN A 40 -1.82 3.72 -11.83
CA ASN A 40 -2.18 3.55 -10.42
C ASN A 40 -3.52 4.24 -10.17
N MET A 41 -4.59 3.44 -10.03
CA MET A 41 -5.89 3.99 -9.66
C MET A 41 -5.86 4.44 -8.19
N THR A 42 -6.16 5.71 -7.96
CA THR A 42 -6.08 6.34 -6.63
C THR A 42 -7.43 6.82 -6.12
N LEU A 43 -7.50 7.16 -4.83
CA LEU A 43 -8.73 7.56 -4.15
C LEU A 43 -9.79 6.45 -4.23
N VAL A 44 -9.35 5.22 -3.99
CA VAL A 44 -10.22 4.06 -3.89
C VAL A 44 -10.69 3.91 -2.46
N PHE A 45 -12.01 3.83 -2.26
CA PHE A 45 -12.66 3.76 -0.96
C PHE A 45 -13.68 2.60 -0.84
N SER A 46 -13.77 1.75 -1.87
CA SER A 46 -14.64 0.56 -1.84
C SER A 46 -14.06 -0.56 -2.71
N ALA A 47 -14.39 -1.81 -2.37
CA ALA A 47 -14.01 -2.97 -3.16
C ALA A 47 -14.63 -2.94 -4.57
N ASN A 48 -15.83 -2.36 -4.74
CA ASN A 48 -16.43 -2.17 -6.06
C ASN A 48 -15.60 -1.24 -6.96
N GLN A 49 -15.07 -0.12 -6.40
CA GLN A 49 -14.16 0.74 -7.16
C GLN A 49 -12.87 -0.01 -7.53
N ALA A 50 -12.32 -0.79 -6.60
CA ALA A 50 -11.12 -1.58 -6.84
C ALA A 50 -11.34 -2.60 -7.97
N LEU A 51 -12.42 -3.37 -7.94
CA LEU A 51 -12.79 -4.33 -8.99
C LEU A 51 -12.93 -3.66 -10.36
N LEU A 52 -13.64 -2.52 -10.43
CA LEU A 52 -13.77 -1.78 -11.68
C LEU A 52 -12.43 -1.27 -12.21
N GLY A 53 -11.52 -0.88 -11.31
CA GLY A 53 -10.15 -0.49 -11.66
C GLY A 53 -9.36 -1.65 -12.25
N ALA A 54 -9.43 -2.83 -11.63
CA ALA A 54 -8.79 -4.03 -12.13
C ALA A 54 -9.33 -4.43 -13.51
N LEU A 55 -10.65 -4.45 -13.68
CA LEU A 55 -11.31 -4.74 -14.96
C LEU A 55 -10.95 -3.72 -16.05
N ALA A 56 -10.68 -2.47 -15.70
CA ALA A 56 -10.18 -1.46 -16.62
C ALA A 56 -8.70 -1.64 -16.98
N GLY A 57 -7.95 -2.49 -16.27
CA GLY A 57 -6.54 -2.78 -16.50
C GLY A 57 -5.59 -1.87 -15.71
N ALA A 58 -5.99 -1.38 -14.55
CA ALA A 58 -5.09 -0.67 -13.65
C ALA A 58 -3.98 -1.62 -13.17
N THR A 59 -2.71 -1.18 -13.26
CA THR A 59 -1.57 -1.95 -12.74
C THR A 59 -1.57 -1.95 -11.22
N TYR A 60 -1.90 -0.81 -10.62
CA TYR A 60 -1.97 -0.64 -9.18
C TYR A 60 -3.31 -0.05 -8.75
N ILE A 61 -3.79 -0.45 -7.57
CA ILE A 61 -5.02 0.05 -6.96
C ILE A 61 -4.70 0.55 -5.56
N SER A 62 -4.75 1.86 -5.35
CA SER A 62 -4.45 2.50 -4.06
C SER A 62 -5.72 2.68 -3.23
N ILE A 63 -5.92 1.80 -2.24
CA ILE A 63 -7.02 1.85 -1.28
C ILE A 63 -6.65 2.76 -0.11
N PHE A 64 -7.42 3.80 0.14
CA PHE A 64 -7.14 4.82 1.13
C PHE A 64 -7.73 4.46 2.50
N LEU A 65 -7.23 3.36 3.09
CA LEU A 65 -7.74 2.79 4.33
C LEU A 65 -7.78 3.79 5.50
N GLY A 66 -6.74 4.58 5.71
CA GLY A 66 -6.72 5.52 6.83
C GLY A 66 -7.72 6.68 6.69
N ARG A 67 -8.09 7.09 5.47
CA ARG A 67 -9.17 8.07 5.27
C ARG A 67 -10.56 7.46 5.52
N LEU A 68 -10.72 6.17 5.27
CA LEU A 68 -11.94 5.44 5.64
C LEU A 68 -12.10 5.42 7.15
N ASP A 69 -11.04 5.12 7.90
CA ASP A 69 -11.04 5.15 9.36
C ASP A 69 -11.34 6.57 9.90
N ASP A 70 -10.72 7.61 9.31
CA ASP A 70 -10.99 9.01 9.64
C ASP A 70 -12.49 9.35 9.46
N ALA A 71 -13.18 8.67 8.54
CA ALA A 71 -14.62 8.82 8.27
C ALA A 71 -15.52 7.87 9.09
N GLY A 72 -14.95 7.08 9.99
CA GLY A 72 -15.68 6.14 10.84
C GLY A 72 -16.03 4.80 10.17
N HIS A 73 -15.33 4.43 9.10
CA HIS A 73 -15.45 3.13 8.44
C HIS A 73 -14.27 2.23 8.82
N ASP A 74 -14.38 0.93 8.58
CA ASP A 74 -13.26 0.00 8.68
C ASP A 74 -12.50 -0.02 7.34
N GLY A 75 -11.39 0.72 7.28
CA GLY A 75 -10.58 0.83 6.07
C GLY A 75 -9.88 -0.47 5.69
N MET A 76 -9.52 -1.29 6.68
CA MET A 76 -8.91 -2.60 6.43
C MET A 76 -9.89 -3.58 5.83
N GLN A 77 -11.18 -3.50 6.14
CA GLN A 77 -12.19 -4.37 5.52
C GLN A 77 -12.21 -4.22 4.00
N VAL A 78 -12.03 -3.00 3.47
CA VAL A 78 -11.96 -2.76 2.02
C VAL A 78 -10.74 -3.42 1.39
N ILE A 79 -9.61 -3.50 2.10
CA ILE A 79 -8.41 -4.25 1.65
C ILE A 79 -8.74 -5.74 1.57
N TYR A 80 -9.29 -6.34 2.66
CA TYR A 80 -9.65 -7.76 2.70
C TYR A 80 -10.62 -8.11 1.58
N ASP A 81 -11.74 -7.38 1.47
CA ASP A 81 -12.75 -7.62 0.44
C ASP A 81 -12.17 -7.52 -0.97
N THR A 82 -11.25 -6.57 -1.21
CA THR A 82 -10.62 -6.40 -2.52
C THR A 82 -9.73 -7.59 -2.86
N LEU A 83 -8.89 -8.03 -1.93
CA LEU A 83 -7.99 -9.17 -2.14
C LEU A 83 -8.79 -10.45 -2.37
N ASP A 84 -9.80 -10.71 -1.54
CA ASP A 84 -10.70 -11.87 -1.70
C ASP A 84 -11.42 -11.85 -3.05
N ILE A 85 -11.82 -10.67 -3.54
CA ILE A 85 -12.42 -10.55 -4.88
C ILE A 85 -11.38 -10.87 -5.96
N LEU A 86 -10.18 -10.27 -5.91
CA LEU A 86 -9.16 -10.45 -6.93
C LEU A 86 -8.67 -11.90 -6.99
N ASP A 87 -8.62 -12.61 -5.87
CA ASP A 87 -8.26 -14.03 -5.81
C ASP A 87 -9.23 -14.92 -6.61
N ASN A 88 -10.48 -14.48 -6.82
CA ASN A 88 -11.44 -15.19 -7.66
C ASN A 88 -11.28 -14.91 -9.17
N TYR A 89 -10.43 -13.96 -9.55
CA TYR A 89 -10.19 -13.52 -10.93
C TYR A 89 -8.68 -13.50 -11.25
N PRO A 90 -8.04 -14.67 -11.38
CA PRO A 90 -6.59 -14.78 -11.56
C PRO A 90 -6.05 -14.09 -12.83
N GLU A 91 -6.94 -13.75 -13.77
CA GLU A 91 -6.61 -12.98 -14.95
C GLU A 91 -6.46 -11.46 -14.67
N LEU A 92 -6.88 -10.99 -13.49
CA LEU A 92 -6.73 -9.59 -13.07
C LEU A 92 -5.44 -9.42 -12.28
N GLU A 93 -4.37 -9.03 -12.96
CA GLU A 93 -3.01 -8.91 -12.41
C GLU A 93 -2.76 -7.61 -11.62
N SER A 94 -3.82 -6.90 -11.21
CA SER A 94 -3.70 -5.64 -10.47
C SER A 94 -3.12 -5.87 -9.08
N GLN A 95 -2.11 -5.06 -8.70
CA GLN A 95 -1.52 -5.05 -7.37
C GLN A 95 -2.22 -4.07 -6.43
N VAL A 96 -2.48 -4.50 -5.21
CA VAL A 96 -3.16 -3.71 -4.19
C VAL A 96 -2.17 -2.92 -3.35
N ILE A 97 -2.36 -1.60 -3.29
CA ILE A 97 -1.59 -0.69 -2.45
C ILE A 97 -2.43 -0.28 -1.23
N ALA A 98 -2.00 -0.68 -0.04
CA ALA A 98 -2.50 -0.13 1.21
C ALA A 98 -1.99 1.31 1.36
N ALA A 99 -2.85 2.29 1.12
CA ALA A 99 -2.53 3.70 1.12
C ALA A 99 -3.18 4.46 2.28
N SER A 100 -2.65 5.66 2.56
CA SER A 100 -3.15 6.48 3.68
C SER A 100 -2.97 5.82 5.05
N ILE A 101 -1.89 5.07 5.24
CA ILE A 101 -1.55 4.41 6.50
C ILE A 101 -1.35 5.44 7.61
N ARG A 102 -1.90 5.18 8.81
CA ARG A 102 -1.89 6.10 9.95
C ARG A 102 -1.02 5.63 11.12
N HIS A 103 -0.85 4.32 11.29
CA HIS A 103 -0.14 3.73 12.43
C HIS A 103 0.43 2.34 12.08
N PRO A 104 1.38 1.80 12.91
CA PRO A 104 2.03 0.52 12.65
C PRO A 104 1.08 -0.68 12.50
N LEU A 105 -0.06 -0.69 13.21
CA LEU A 105 -1.02 -1.78 13.11
C LEU A 105 -1.60 -1.91 11.69
N HIS A 106 -1.86 -0.79 10.99
CA HIS A 106 -2.25 -0.83 9.57
C HIS A 106 -1.23 -1.57 8.71
N CYS A 107 0.07 -1.34 8.96
CA CYS A 107 1.13 -2.04 8.20
C CYS A 107 1.09 -3.55 8.45
N THR A 108 0.94 -3.96 9.72
CA THR A 108 0.84 -5.38 10.09
C THR A 108 -0.40 -6.02 9.48
N GLN A 109 -1.56 -5.37 9.57
CA GLN A 109 -2.81 -5.90 9.05
C GLN A 109 -2.78 -5.98 7.52
N ALA A 110 -2.28 -4.95 6.82
CA ALA A 110 -2.15 -4.95 5.37
C ALA A 110 -1.20 -6.05 4.89
N ALA A 111 -0.08 -6.24 5.58
CA ALA A 111 0.86 -7.32 5.27
C ALA A 111 0.26 -8.72 5.51
N LEU A 112 -0.49 -8.92 6.61
CA LEU A 112 -1.19 -10.17 6.89
C LEU A 112 -2.31 -10.46 5.89
N ALA A 113 -2.97 -9.41 5.39
CA ALA A 113 -4.00 -9.53 4.35
C ALA A 113 -3.41 -9.93 2.99
N GLY A 114 -2.12 -9.71 2.76
CA GLY A 114 -1.48 -9.97 1.47
C GLY A 114 -1.49 -8.77 0.52
N ALA A 115 -1.68 -7.53 1.02
CA ALA A 115 -1.51 -6.34 0.19
C ALA A 115 -0.07 -6.28 -0.37
N ASP A 116 0.06 -6.05 -1.66
CA ASP A 116 1.36 -6.10 -2.36
C ASP A 116 2.29 -4.96 -1.94
N ILE A 117 1.74 -3.79 -1.66
CA ILE A 117 2.48 -2.56 -1.40
C ILE A 117 1.84 -1.77 -0.26
N GLY A 118 2.67 -1.14 0.58
CA GLY A 118 2.24 -0.17 1.60
C GLY A 118 2.84 1.21 1.34
N THR A 119 1.99 2.24 1.27
CA THR A 119 2.46 3.63 1.29
C THR A 119 2.52 4.13 2.72
N ILE A 120 3.70 4.03 3.33
CA ILE A 120 3.92 4.25 4.76
C ILE A 120 4.56 5.62 5.01
N PRO A 121 3.94 6.52 5.78
CA PRO A 121 4.58 7.77 6.20
C PRO A 121 5.85 7.49 7.01
N TYR A 122 6.88 8.33 6.86
CA TYR A 122 8.15 8.18 7.57
C TYR A 122 7.96 8.06 9.10
N SER A 123 7.08 8.86 9.68
CA SER A 123 6.76 8.79 11.11
C SER A 123 6.22 7.43 11.55
N VAL A 124 5.37 6.81 10.74
CA VAL A 124 4.83 5.46 11.00
C VAL A 124 5.94 4.41 10.85
N LEU A 125 6.78 4.53 9.81
CA LEU A 125 7.91 3.63 9.58
C LEU A 125 8.86 3.63 10.79
N MET A 126 9.14 4.82 11.35
CA MET A 126 9.97 4.92 12.56
C MET A 126 9.30 4.31 13.79
N GLN A 127 7.97 4.42 13.92
CA GLN A 127 7.23 3.76 15.01
C GLN A 127 7.27 2.23 14.91
N MET A 128 7.30 1.65 13.71
CA MET A 128 7.36 0.19 13.51
C MET A 128 8.64 -0.44 14.08
N ILE A 129 9.71 0.31 14.17
CA ILE A 129 10.99 -0.14 14.72
C ILE A 129 11.05 -0.01 16.25
N GLN A 130 10.27 0.89 16.84
CA GLN A 130 10.31 1.21 18.27
C GLN A 130 9.52 0.19 19.08
N HIS A 131 10.18 -0.40 20.10
CA HIS A 131 9.51 -1.27 21.04
C HIS A 131 10.14 -1.14 22.45
N PRO A 132 9.36 -0.88 23.51
CA PRO A 132 9.91 -0.68 24.87
C PRO A 132 10.73 -1.89 25.37
N LEU A 133 10.33 -3.11 25.03
CA LEU A 133 11.06 -4.32 25.43
C LEU A 133 12.41 -4.47 24.72
N THR A 134 12.59 -3.88 23.54
CA THR A 134 13.89 -3.84 22.87
C THR A 134 14.87 -3.01 23.69
N ASP A 135 14.45 -1.82 24.14
CA ASP A 135 15.30 -0.95 24.97
C ASP A 135 15.67 -1.61 26.31
N VAL A 136 14.71 -2.28 26.94
CA VAL A 136 14.95 -3.05 28.18
C VAL A 136 15.90 -4.21 27.90
N GLY A 137 15.73 -4.92 26.79
CA GLY A 137 16.58 -6.04 26.37
C GLY A 137 18.04 -5.59 26.14
N ILE A 138 18.24 -4.49 25.42
CA ILE A 138 19.57 -3.92 25.19
C ILE A 138 20.27 -3.56 26.52
N LYS A 139 19.58 -2.90 27.44
CA LYS A 139 20.14 -2.57 28.76
C LYS A 139 20.56 -3.82 29.53
N ARG A 140 19.74 -4.88 29.50
CA ARG A 140 20.07 -6.16 30.15
C ARG A 140 21.30 -6.81 29.51
N PHE A 141 21.36 -6.88 28.19
CA PHE A 141 22.51 -7.47 27.49
C PHE A 141 23.80 -6.72 27.77
N LEU A 142 23.79 -5.38 27.81
CA LEU A 142 24.96 -4.58 28.16
C LEU A 142 25.41 -4.83 29.59
N ALA A 143 24.49 -4.91 30.56
CA ALA A 143 24.82 -5.21 31.95
C ALA A 143 25.42 -6.63 32.12
N ASP A 144 24.94 -7.61 31.39
CA ASP A 144 25.48 -8.96 31.42
C ASP A 144 26.85 -9.03 30.73
N TRP A 145 27.05 -8.30 29.65
CA TRP A 145 28.35 -8.18 29.00
C TRP A 145 29.42 -7.58 29.91
N GLU A 146 29.10 -6.56 30.68
CA GLU A 146 30.02 -5.93 31.65
C GLU A 146 30.48 -6.93 32.73
N LYS A 147 29.58 -7.83 33.20
CA LYS A 147 29.95 -8.89 34.18
C LYS A 147 30.97 -9.85 33.60
N VAL A 148 30.82 -10.23 32.32
CA VAL A 148 31.76 -11.12 31.62
C VAL A 148 33.11 -10.45 31.41
N ALA A 149 33.12 -9.20 31.00
CA ALA A 149 34.35 -8.41 30.79
C ALA A 149 35.17 -8.23 32.08
N LYS A 150 34.49 -8.07 33.23
CA LYS A 150 35.15 -7.97 34.54
C LYS A 150 35.74 -9.33 35.04
N LYS A 151 35.21 -10.47 34.61
CA LYS A 151 35.75 -11.82 34.99
C LYS A 151 37.00 -12.22 34.18
N LYS A 152 37.28 -11.52 33.06
CA LYS A 152 38.45 -11.81 32.21
C LYS A 152 39.67 -10.91 32.51
N ARG A 153 39.55 -10.01 33.47
CA ARG A 153 40.65 -9.20 34.04
C ARG A 153 41.03 -9.76 35.42
#